data_c9f31217167c3251b450c000ab0c1eda
#
_entry.id   c9f31217167c3251b450c000ab0c1eda
#
_cell.length_a   1.000
_cell.length_b   1.000
_cell.length_c   1.000
_cell.angle_alpha   90.00
_cell.angle_beta   90.00
_cell.angle_gamma   90.00
#
_symmetry.space_group_name_H-M   'P 1'
#
loop_
_entity.id
_entity.type
_entity.pdbx_description
1 polymer ?
#
loop_
_entity_poly.entity_id
_entity_poly.type
_entity_poly.pdbx_seq_one_letter_code
_entity_poly.pdbx_strand_id
1 'polypeptide(L)'
;MSESLNRRAHKQRLLRMVIYGAIIIAIAIAAALIITGRTMVPVVSERLFAIQYADEIADAAEVYGLDPYLVAAVVKTESGYDPEAVSSAGAVGLMQLMPDTAEWITRLGDWEGARNPELTNPSDNIQMGS
;
A
#
# COMPACT_ATOMS: atom_id res chain seq x y z
N MET A 1 49.89 -51.01 4.29
CA MET A 1 49.82 -49.77 3.44
C MET A 1 48.42 -49.52 2.83
N SER A 2 47.61 -50.57 2.56
CA SER A 2 46.25 -50.46 1.99
C SER A 2 45.19 -49.90 2.95
N GLU A 3 45.25 -50.22 4.25
CA GLU A 3 44.26 -49.79 5.27
C GLU A 3 44.27 -48.27 5.53
N SER A 4 45.44 -47.66 5.52
CA SER A 4 45.56 -46.22 5.75
C SER A 4 45.00 -45.41 4.56
N LEU A 5 45.09 -45.90 3.36
CA LEU A 5 44.52 -45.29 2.13
C LEU A 5 42.99 -45.40 2.15
N ASN A 6 42.45 -46.53 2.58
CA ASN A 6 41.00 -46.72 2.66
C ASN A 6 40.34 -45.83 3.73
N ARG A 7 41.00 -45.70 4.88
CA ARG A 7 40.54 -44.78 5.95
C ARG A 7 40.55 -43.31 5.51
N ARG A 8 41.55 -42.88 4.72
CA ARG A 8 41.61 -41.52 4.16
C ARG A 8 40.51 -41.29 3.12
N ALA A 9 40.25 -42.23 2.25
CA ALA A 9 39.19 -42.15 1.25
C ALA A 9 37.78 -42.11 1.88
N HIS A 10 37.56 -42.91 2.94
CA HIS A 10 36.32 -42.90 3.69
C HIS A 10 36.09 -41.56 4.41
N LYS A 11 37.12 -41.00 5.04
CA LYS A 11 37.07 -39.67 5.70
C LYS A 11 36.79 -38.54 4.71
N GLN A 12 37.37 -38.60 3.52
CA GLN A 12 37.08 -37.63 2.46
C GLN A 12 35.65 -37.72 1.93
N ARG A 13 35.08 -38.93 1.79
CA ARG A 13 33.68 -39.13 1.39
C ARG A 13 32.72 -38.60 2.42
N LEU A 14 32.95 -38.87 3.70
CA LEU A 14 32.17 -38.33 4.83
C LEU A 14 32.23 -36.81 4.83
N LEU A 15 33.42 -36.22 4.68
CA LEU A 15 33.58 -34.77 4.68
C LEU A 15 32.80 -34.11 3.52
N ARG A 16 32.86 -34.70 2.32
CA ARG A 16 32.08 -34.22 1.16
C ARG A 16 30.59 -34.32 1.39
N MET A 17 30.08 -35.39 1.99
CA MET A 17 28.67 -35.54 2.30
C MET A 17 28.20 -34.51 3.33
N VAL A 18 29.00 -34.18 4.35
CA VAL A 18 28.70 -33.12 5.32
C VAL A 18 28.67 -31.73 4.65
N ILE A 19 29.65 -31.47 3.78
CA ILE A 19 29.70 -30.19 3.03
C ILE A 19 28.48 -30.04 2.11
N TYR A 20 28.14 -31.09 1.33
CA TYR A 20 26.94 -31.02 0.47
C TYR A 20 25.66 -30.90 1.26
N GLY A 21 25.53 -31.58 2.42
CA GLY A 21 24.40 -31.43 3.31
C GLY A 21 24.27 -29.99 3.83
N ALA A 22 25.36 -29.39 4.27
CA ALA A 22 25.38 -27.99 4.74
C ALA A 22 24.99 -27.00 3.62
N ILE A 23 25.46 -27.22 2.39
CA ILE A 23 25.10 -26.36 1.24
C ILE A 23 23.60 -26.48 0.93
N ILE A 24 23.04 -27.68 0.93
CA ILE A 24 21.60 -27.88 0.68
C ILE A 24 20.75 -27.19 1.74
N ILE A 25 21.14 -27.30 3.01
CA ILE A 25 20.46 -26.62 4.12
C ILE A 25 20.55 -25.10 3.96
N ALA A 26 21.70 -24.56 3.61
CA ALA A 26 21.87 -23.13 3.39
C ALA A 26 21.00 -22.60 2.23
N ILE A 27 20.91 -23.35 1.13
CA ILE A 27 20.04 -23.02 -0.01
C ILE A 27 18.56 -23.07 0.42
N ALA A 28 18.16 -24.08 1.17
CA ALA A 28 16.80 -24.21 1.66
C ALA A 28 16.40 -23.04 2.60
N ILE A 29 17.30 -22.63 3.49
CA ILE A 29 17.11 -21.45 4.37
C ILE A 29 17.02 -20.17 3.54
N ALA A 30 17.90 -19.97 2.57
CA ALA A 30 17.87 -18.80 1.70
C ALA A 30 16.57 -18.73 0.88
N ALA A 31 16.12 -19.86 0.33
CA ALA A 31 14.85 -19.95 -0.38
C ALA A 31 13.65 -19.65 0.55
N ALA A 32 13.64 -20.19 1.77
CA ALA A 32 12.61 -19.90 2.75
C ALA A 32 12.56 -18.43 3.12
N LEU A 33 13.71 -17.77 3.33
CA LEU A 33 13.80 -16.34 3.62
C LEU A 33 13.29 -15.48 2.45
N ILE A 34 13.60 -15.86 1.21
CA ILE A 34 13.10 -15.16 0.02
C ILE A 34 11.59 -15.30 -0.11
N ILE A 35 11.04 -16.50 0.09
CA ILE A 35 9.60 -16.76 0.02
C ILE A 35 8.87 -16.01 1.15
N THR A 36 9.37 -16.08 2.38
CA THR A 36 8.77 -15.40 3.54
C THR A 36 8.84 -13.88 3.38
N GLY A 37 9.96 -13.33 2.88
CA GLY A 37 10.08 -11.91 2.58
C GLY A 37 9.09 -11.45 1.52
N ARG A 38 8.90 -12.23 0.45
CA ARG A 38 7.91 -11.91 -0.61
C ARG A 38 6.46 -11.95 -0.13
N THR A 39 6.15 -12.81 0.84
CA THR A 39 4.78 -12.92 1.37
C THR A 39 4.50 -11.89 2.47
N MET A 40 5.52 -11.44 3.20
CA MET A 40 5.35 -10.48 4.29
C MET A 40 5.29 -9.01 3.83
N VAL A 41 6.04 -8.64 2.78
CA VAL A 41 6.03 -7.27 2.25
C VAL A 41 4.64 -6.82 1.78
N PRO A 42 3.88 -7.59 0.97
CA PRO A 42 2.53 -7.18 0.57
C PRO A 42 1.56 -7.12 1.76
N VAL A 43 1.61 -8.09 2.68
CA VAL A 43 0.72 -8.11 3.87
C VAL A 43 0.98 -6.92 4.79
N VAL A 44 2.24 -6.52 4.97
CA VAL A 44 2.60 -5.35 5.78
C VAL A 44 2.20 -4.07 5.06
N SER A 45 2.39 -3.98 3.75
CA SER A 45 1.98 -2.81 2.97
C SER A 45 0.46 -2.63 2.94
N GLU A 46 -0.31 -3.69 2.74
CA GLU A 46 -1.78 -3.63 2.79
C GLU A 46 -2.31 -3.18 4.15
N ARG A 47 -1.69 -3.60 5.27
CA ARG A 47 -2.12 -3.19 6.61
C ARG A 47 -1.66 -1.79 7.02
N LEU A 48 -0.49 -1.37 6.56
CA LEU A 48 0.05 -0.03 6.87
C LEU A 48 -0.47 1.06 5.94
N PHE A 49 -0.86 0.69 4.72
CA PHE A 49 -1.31 1.61 3.68
C PHE A 49 -2.67 1.21 3.12
N ALA A 50 -3.57 0.67 3.98
CA ALA A 50 -4.94 0.45 3.58
C ALA A 50 -5.54 1.78 3.13
N ILE A 51 -5.80 1.89 1.83
CA ILE A 51 -6.53 3.02 1.26
C ILE A 51 -7.99 2.83 1.66
N GLN A 52 -8.49 3.73 2.50
CA GLN A 52 -9.91 3.82 2.79
C GLN A 52 -10.59 4.60 1.67
N TYR A 53 -11.86 4.35 1.43
CA TYR A 53 -12.63 5.00 0.34
C TYR A 53 -12.02 4.75 -1.04
N ALA A 54 -11.51 3.51 -1.27
CA ALA A 54 -10.79 3.16 -2.50
C ALA A 54 -11.66 3.29 -3.75
N ASP A 55 -12.95 2.97 -3.64
CA ASP A 55 -13.90 3.04 -4.75
C ASP A 55 -14.19 4.51 -5.10
N GLU A 56 -14.47 5.36 -4.12
CA GLU A 56 -14.71 6.80 -4.30
C GLU A 56 -13.48 7.53 -4.86
N ILE A 57 -12.29 7.13 -4.40
CA ILE A 57 -11.02 7.66 -4.92
C ILE A 57 -10.79 7.23 -6.37
N ALA A 58 -11.07 5.96 -6.71
CA ALA A 58 -10.90 5.46 -8.06
C ALA A 58 -11.87 6.14 -9.03
N ASP A 59 -13.14 6.30 -8.64
CA ASP A 59 -14.18 6.95 -9.44
C ASP A 59 -13.82 8.41 -9.72
N ALA A 60 -13.41 9.17 -8.70
CA ALA A 60 -13.00 10.56 -8.89
C ALA A 60 -11.72 10.68 -9.75
N ALA A 61 -10.75 9.81 -9.52
CA ALA A 61 -9.51 9.78 -10.30
C ALA A 61 -9.79 9.48 -11.80
N GLU A 62 -10.73 8.58 -12.10
CA GLU A 62 -11.14 8.28 -13.47
C GLU A 62 -11.82 9.49 -14.13
N VAL A 63 -12.76 10.14 -13.45
CA VAL A 63 -13.49 11.30 -13.96
C VAL A 63 -12.54 12.44 -14.32
N TYR A 64 -11.58 12.75 -13.46
CA TYR A 64 -10.69 13.91 -13.63
C TYR A 64 -9.32 13.55 -14.24
N GLY A 65 -9.08 12.28 -14.61
CA GLY A 65 -7.83 11.83 -15.22
C GLY A 65 -6.63 11.91 -14.27
N LEU A 66 -6.85 11.70 -12.98
CA LEU A 66 -5.83 11.76 -11.93
C LEU A 66 -5.25 10.38 -11.62
N ASP A 67 -4.08 10.35 -10.97
CA ASP A 67 -3.55 9.14 -10.35
C ASP A 67 -4.31 8.88 -9.04
N PRO A 68 -4.97 7.72 -8.86
CA PRO A 68 -5.71 7.41 -7.63
C PRO A 68 -4.82 7.38 -6.38
N TYR A 69 -3.55 7.03 -6.52
CA TYR A 69 -2.61 7.08 -5.39
C TYR A 69 -2.27 8.51 -4.96
N LEU A 70 -2.28 9.45 -5.91
CA LEU A 70 -2.14 10.88 -5.59
C LEU A 70 -3.35 11.37 -4.78
N VAL A 71 -4.56 11.07 -5.24
CA VAL A 71 -5.81 11.43 -4.52
C VAL A 71 -5.81 10.83 -3.12
N ALA A 72 -5.48 9.55 -2.99
CA ALA A 72 -5.36 8.86 -1.69
C ALA A 72 -4.35 9.52 -0.75
N ALA A 73 -3.21 9.97 -1.29
CA ALA A 73 -2.17 10.66 -0.51
C ALA A 73 -2.64 12.03 0.00
N VAL A 74 -3.39 12.77 -0.81
CA VAL A 74 -4.02 14.03 -0.40
C VAL A 74 -5.02 13.79 0.72
N VAL A 75 -5.98 12.88 0.55
CA VAL A 75 -6.96 12.50 1.58
C VAL A 75 -6.27 12.09 2.88
N LYS A 76 -5.21 11.29 2.79
CA LYS A 76 -4.43 10.88 3.97
C LYS A 76 -3.78 12.06 4.69
N THR A 77 -3.29 13.03 3.93
CA THR A 77 -2.57 14.20 4.48
C THR A 77 -3.53 15.21 5.08
N GLU A 78 -4.69 15.44 4.45
CA GLU A 78 -5.66 16.44 4.84
C GLU A 78 -6.49 16.03 6.08
N SER A 79 -6.98 14.78 6.11
CA SER A 79 -7.88 14.33 7.18
C SER A 79 -7.45 13.04 7.87
N GLY A 80 -6.45 12.33 7.34
CA GLY A 80 -6.13 10.98 7.79
C GLY A 80 -7.24 9.96 7.49
N TYR A 81 -8.08 10.23 6.48
CA TYR A 81 -9.30 9.49 6.12
C TYR A 81 -10.48 9.69 7.09
N ASP A 82 -10.55 10.80 7.81
CA ASP A 82 -11.70 11.14 8.65
C ASP A 82 -12.71 12.02 7.86
N PRO A 83 -13.89 11.50 7.49
CA PRO A 83 -14.89 12.27 6.75
C PRO A 83 -15.54 13.36 7.56
N GLU A 84 -15.49 13.27 8.89
CA GLU A 84 -16.05 14.26 9.82
C GLU A 84 -15.02 15.30 10.26
N ALA A 85 -13.79 15.26 9.73
CA ALA A 85 -12.73 16.18 10.12
C ALA A 85 -13.13 17.63 9.84
N VAL A 86 -12.97 18.51 10.84
CA VAL A 86 -13.17 19.94 10.71
C VAL A 86 -11.94 20.67 11.25
N SER A 87 -11.31 21.50 10.42
CA SER A 87 -10.16 22.30 10.83
C SER A 87 -10.57 23.54 11.61
N SER A 88 -9.62 24.17 12.30
CA SER A 88 -9.84 25.46 12.98
C SER A 88 -10.20 26.61 12.02
N ALA A 89 -9.88 26.48 10.74
CA ALA A 89 -10.24 27.43 9.69
C ALA A 89 -11.63 27.14 9.07
N GLY A 90 -12.28 26.03 9.43
CA GLY A 90 -13.58 25.63 8.91
C GLY A 90 -13.53 24.75 7.66
N ALA A 91 -12.37 24.20 7.27
CA ALA A 91 -12.30 23.21 6.23
C ALA A 91 -12.90 21.88 6.70
N VAL A 92 -13.59 21.14 5.83
CA VAL A 92 -14.41 19.99 6.17
C VAL A 92 -14.07 18.77 5.30
N GLY A 93 -14.09 17.59 5.94
CA GLY A 93 -14.12 16.30 5.32
C GLY A 93 -12.77 15.78 4.83
N LEU A 94 -12.83 14.77 3.98
CA LEU A 94 -11.67 13.96 3.54
C LEU A 94 -10.55 14.78 2.89
N MET A 95 -10.89 15.76 2.07
CA MET A 95 -9.95 16.65 1.36
C MET A 95 -9.94 18.07 1.91
N GLN A 96 -10.50 18.27 3.11
CA GLN A 96 -10.49 19.57 3.83
C GLN A 96 -10.95 20.75 2.97
N LEU A 97 -12.12 20.62 2.38
CA LEU A 97 -12.71 21.66 1.55
C LEU A 97 -13.30 22.80 2.39
N MET A 98 -13.04 24.03 1.99
CA MET A 98 -13.74 25.19 2.54
C MET A 98 -15.17 25.25 1.97
N PRO A 99 -16.19 25.52 2.81
CA PRO A 99 -17.58 25.63 2.34
C PRO A 99 -17.77 26.61 1.17
N ASP A 100 -17.12 27.75 1.20
CA ASP A 100 -17.18 28.73 0.12
C ASP A 100 -16.58 28.20 -1.20
N THR A 101 -15.51 27.38 -1.11
CA THR A 101 -14.92 26.70 -2.27
C THR A 101 -15.87 25.67 -2.84
N ALA A 102 -16.49 24.86 -2.00
CA ALA A 102 -17.49 23.89 -2.42
C ALA A 102 -18.69 24.57 -3.11
N GLU A 103 -19.22 25.66 -2.54
CA GLU A 103 -20.27 26.44 -3.18
C GLU A 103 -19.84 27.03 -4.55
N TRP A 104 -18.59 27.48 -4.65
CA TRP A 104 -18.06 27.97 -5.93
C TRP A 104 -17.98 26.86 -6.98
N ILE A 105 -17.50 25.66 -6.60
CA ILE A 105 -17.42 24.49 -7.49
C ILE A 105 -18.79 24.12 -8.05
N THR A 106 -19.84 24.09 -7.23
CA THR A 106 -21.20 23.74 -7.70
C THR A 106 -21.77 24.73 -8.73
N ARG A 107 -21.18 25.91 -8.87
CA ARG A 107 -21.56 26.91 -9.87
C ARG A 107 -20.75 26.82 -11.16
N LEU A 108 -19.70 25.99 -11.19
CA LEU A 108 -18.93 25.74 -12.42
C LEU A 108 -19.81 24.97 -13.41
N GLY A 109 -19.70 25.33 -14.68
CA GLY A 109 -20.54 24.74 -15.73
C GLY A 109 -20.21 23.29 -16.07
N ASP A 110 -19.11 22.79 -15.61
CA ASP A 110 -18.57 21.42 -15.77
C ASP A 110 -18.73 20.56 -14.50
N TRP A 111 -19.37 21.08 -13.46
CA TRP A 111 -19.67 20.28 -12.26
C TRP A 111 -20.82 19.29 -12.53
N GLU A 112 -20.52 17.99 -12.55
CA GLU A 112 -21.49 16.90 -12.77
C GLU A 112 -21.92 16.17 -11.49
N GLY A 113 -21.39 16.58 -10.33
CA GLY A 113 -21.70 15.97 -9.03
C GLY A 113 -23.05 16.38 -8.44
N ALA A 114 -23.23 16.12 -7.16
CA ALA A 114 -24.47 16.42 -6.44
C ALA A 114 -24.83 17.91 -6.48
N ARG A 115 -26.12 18.24 -6.64
CA ARG A 115 -26.59 19.65 -6.62
C ARG A 115 -26.44 20.31 -5.24
N ASN A 116 -26.54 19.53 -4.18
CA ASN A 116 -26.34 19.95 -2.81
C ASN A 116 -25.36 18.96 -2.17
N PRO A 117 -24.04 19.10 -2.40
CA PRO A 117 -23.05 18.20 -1.87
C PRO A 117 -22.94 18.36 -0.34
N GLU A 118 -22.77 17.23 0.34
CA GLU A 118 -22.43 17.21 1.76
C GLU A 118 -20.93 17.01 1.92
N LEU A 119 -20.24 17.96 2.54
CA LEU A 119 -18.79 17.91 2.70
C LEU A 119 -18.30 16.79 3.63
N THR A 120 -19.17 16.18 4.40
CA THR A 120 -18.90 14.97 5.20
C THR A 120 -19.21 13.67 4.43
N ASN A 121 -19.87 13.77 3.25
CA ASN A 121 -20.06 12.63 2.37
C ASN A 121 -18.75 12.34 1.62
N PRO A 122 -18.20 11.10 1.71
CA PRO A 122 -16.93 10.75 1.09
C PRO A 122 -16.88 11.01 -0.42
N SER A 123 -17.90 10.59 -1.16
CA SER A 123 -17.95 10.73 -2.60
C SER A 123 -18.00 12.20 -3.03
N ASP A 124 -18.87 13.01 -2.41
CA ASP A 124 -19.01 14.43 -2.71
C ASP A 124 -17.70 15.19 -2.43
N ASN A 125 -17.10 14.93 -1.25
CA ASN A 125 -15.88 15.59 -0.82
C ASN A 125 -14.68 15.25 -1.70
N ILE A 126 -14.50 13.97 -2.03
CA ILE A 126 -13.40 13.52 -2.91
C ILE A 126 -13.58 14.07 -4.33
N GLN A 127 -14.79 13.99 -4.90
CA GLN A 127 -15.04 14.53 -6.24
C GLN A 127 -14.80 16.04 -6.32
N MET A 128 -15.20 16.80 -5.29
CA MET A 128 -14.98 18.25 -5.27
C MET A 128 -13.53 18.64 -5.06
N GLY A 129 -12.77 17.82 -4.37
CA GLY A 129 -11.36 18.07 -4.07
C GLY A 129 -10.39 17.59 -5.16
N SER A 130 -10.85 16.77 -6.10
CA SER A 130 -10.08 16.22 -7.21
C SER A 130 -10.11 17.13 -8.41
#